data_80b6030dc7f80558b5f0ee8df271ed20
#
_entry.id   80b6030dc7f80558b5f0ee8df271ed20
#
_cell.length_a   1.000
_cell.length_b   1.000
_cell.length_c   1.000
_cell.angle_alpha   90.00
_cell.angle_beta   90.00
_cell.angle_gamma   90.00
#
_symmetry.space_group_name_H-M   'P 1'
#
loop_
_entity.id
_entity.type
_entity.pdbx_description
1 polymer ?
#
loop_
_entity_poly.entity_id
_entity_poly.type
_entity_poly.pdbx_seq_one_letter_code
_entity_poly.pdbx_strand_id
1 'polypeptide(L)'
;LEHAVYTVDLLRSLLVDVGEHEATVLETVLEIADSSMTYRNRYLTTLQLPPLLDLLMTDETNPRSIAFQAAALNDHVEALPRGASQLLLASEQRVALALLTELRLADVYALAKVDAIGERSQLDHFLERCAAHFRSLSDEITTHYLIHAGPARQIGEIRPS
;
A
#
# COMPACT_ATOMS: atom_id res chain seq x y z
N LEU A 1 -3.16 -3.79 6.08
CA LEU A 1 -2.23 -4.38 5.11
C LEU A 1 -3.00 -5.03 3.96
N GLU A 2 -3.97 -5.91 4.22
CA GLU A 2 -4.77 -6.61 3.18
C GLU A 2 -5.48 -5.63 2.23
N HIS A 3 -6.09 -4.59 2.78
CA HIS A 3 -6.77 -3.56 1.96
C HIS A 3 -5.80 -2.84 1.01
N ALA A 4 -4.59 -2.53 1.46
CA ALA A 4 -3.59 -1.88 0.62
C ALA A 4 -3.14 -2.80 -0.54
N VAL A 5 -2.88 -4.07 -0.24
CA VAL A 5 -2.53 -5.08 -1.27
C VAL A 5 -3.66 -5.22 -2.28
N TYR A 6 -4.91 -5.32 -1.80
CA TYR A 6 -6.08 -5.37 -2.69
C TYR A 6 -6.17 -4.15 -3.62
N THR A 7 -5.94 -2.94 -3.10
CA THR A 7 -5.95 -1.73 -3.93
C THR A 7 -4.82 -1.74 -4.96
N VAL A 8 -3.61 -2.19 -4.59
CA VAL A 8 -2.50 -2.36 -5.54
C VAL A 8 -2.87 -3.33 -6.66
N ASP A 9 -3.40 -4.50 -6.31
CA ASP A 9 -3.79 -5.54 -7.28
C ASP A 9 -4.93 -5.06 -8.19
N LEU A 10 -5.91 -4.33 -7.65
CA LEU A 10 -7.00 -3.71 -8.41
C LEU A 10 -6.45 -2.74 -9.46
N LEU A 11 -5.61 -1.79 -9.04
CA LEU A 11 -5.05 -0.79 -9.96
C LEU A 11 -4.17 -1.46 -11.02
N ARG A 12 -3.36 -2.45 -10.63
CA ARG A 12 -2.47 -3.17 -11.53
C ARG A 12 -3.25 -3.97 -12.58
N SER A 13 -4.30 -4.67 -12.17
CA SER A 13 -5.08 -5.55 -13.06
C SER A 13 -5.96 -4.79 -14.06
N LEU A 14 -6.37 -3.56 -13.74
CA LEU A 14 -7.33 -2.81 -14.56
C LEU A 14 -6.72 -1.61 -15.29
N LEU A 15 -5.59 -1.06 -14.82
CA LEU A 15 -5.07 0.21 -15.34
C LEU A 15 -3.75 0.09 -16.13
N VAL A 16 -3.09 -1.05 -16.10
CA VAL A 16 -1.82 -1.24 -16.84
C VAL A 16 -2.08 -1.34 -18.34
N ASP A 17 -3.00 -2.19 -18.74
CA ASP A 17 -3.40 -2.33 -20.14
C ASP A 17 -4.32 -1.19 -20.58
N VAL A 18 -4.05 -0.63 -21.75
CA VAL A 18 -4.87 0.44 -22.33
C VAL A 18 -5.89 -0.18 -23.29
N GLY A 19 -7.13 -0.31 -22.82
CA GLY A 19 -8.24 -0.81 -23.63
C GLY A 19 -9.03 0.30 -24.36
N GLU A 20 -9.88 -0.11 -25.30
CA GLU A 20 -10.75 0.81 -26.06
C GLU A 20 -11.78 1.57 -25.20
N HIS A 21 -12.06 1.10 -23.99
CA HIS A 21 -13.09 1.61 -23.07
C HIS A 21 -12.50 2.18 -21.77
N GLU A 22 -11.43 2.95 -21.87
CA GLU A 22 -10.71 3.49 -20.69
C GLU A 22 -11.65 4.21 -19.71
N ALA A 23 -12.56 5.05 -20.16
CA ALA A 23 -13.49 5.76 -19.30
C ALA A 23 -14.33 4.81 -18.44
N THR A 24 -14.84 3.72 -19.01
CA THR A 24 -15.61 2.70 -18.28
C THR A 24 -14.75 1.97 -17.26
N VAL A 25 -13.49 1.68 -17.60
CA VAL A 25 -12.55 1.06 -16.67
C VAL A 25 -12.28 1.97 -15.48
N LEU A 26 -12.02 3.26 -15.71
CA LEU A 26 -11.81 4.24 -14.64
C LEU A 26 -13.04 4.38 -13.72
N GLU A 27 -14.25 4.40 -14.29
CA GLU A 27 -15.50 4.39 -13.51
C GLU A 27 -15.59 3.13 -12.64
N THR A 28 -15.34 1.97 -13.22
CA THR A 28 -15.38 0.67 -12.53
C THR A 28 -14.37 0.64 -11.37
N VAL A 29 -13.13 1.14 -11.57
CA VAL A 29 -12.13 1.22 -10.51
C VAL A 29 -12.60 2.09 -9.36
N LEU A 30 -13.18 3.27 -9.64
CA LEU A 30 -13.72 4.17 -8.61
C LEU A 30 -14.91 3.56 -7.85
N GLU A 31 -15.76 2.80 -8.53
CA GLU A 31 -16.89 2.09 -7.91
C GLU A 31 -16.39 0.98 -6.98
N ILE A 32 -15.47 0.13 -7.45
CA ILE A 32 -14.89 -0.94 -6.65
C ILE A 32 -14.14 -0.38 -5.42
N ALA A 33 -13.42 0.74 -5.60
CA ALA A 33 -12.70 1.42 -4.52
C ALA A 33 -13.62 2.28 -3.62
N ASP A 34 -14.94 2.31 -3.86
CA ASP A 34 -15.89 3.15 -3.13
C ASP A 34 -15.45 4.63 -3.06
N SER A 35 -14.95 5.15 -4.19
CA SER A 35 -14.32 6.48 -4.27
C SER A 35 -14.94 7.42 -5.30
N SER A 36 -16.03 7.02 -5.97
CA SER A 36 -16.69 7.79 -7.03
C SER A 36 -17.15 9.18 -6.56
N MET A 37 -17.76 9.27 -5.37
CA MET A 37 -18.21 10.54 -4.80
C MET A 37 -17.04 11.41 -4.39
N THR A 38 -15.99 10.82 -3.80
CA THR A 38 -14.78 11.53 -3.40
C THR A 38 -14.08 12.12 -4.63
N TYR A 39 -13.96 11.35 -5.71
CA TYR A 39 -13.40 11.82 -6.97
C TYR A 39 -14.16 13.06 -7.50
N ARG A 40 -15.48 12.95 -7.64
CA ARG A 40 -16.34 14.04 -8.16
C ARG A 40 -16.28 15.30 -7.32
N ASN A 41 -16.20 15.18 -6.01
CA ASN A 41 -16.12 16.31 -5.09
C ASN A 41 -14.74 17.00 -5.10
N ARG A 42 -13.67 16.25 -5.36
CA ARG A 42 -12.30 16.76 -5.29
C ARG A 42 -11.81 17.28 -6.65
N TYR A 43 -12.08 16.53 -7.70
CA TYR A 43 -11.64 16.85 -9.05
C TYR A 43 -12.83 17.26 -9.90
N LEU A 44 -13.10 18.53 -9.99
CA LEU A 44 -14.21 19.12 -10.79
C LEU A 44 -13.95 19.01 -12.31
N THR A 45 -13.48 17.88 -12.77
CA THR A 45 -13.05 17.60 -14.15
C THR A 45 -13.65 16.31 -14.65
N THR A 46 -13.57 16.09 -15.95
CA THR A 46 -13.87 14.78 -16.56
C THR A 46 -12.95 13.71 -15.98
N LEU A 47 -13.45 12.48 -15.94
CA LEU A 47 -12.70 11.35 -15.42
C LEU A 47 -11.42 11.12 -16.22
N GLN A 48 -10.28 11.14 -15.53
CA GLN A 48 -8.93 10.99 -16.08
C GLN A 48 -8.07 10.13 -15.17
N LEU A 49 -7.10 9.42 -15.75
CA LEU A 49 -6.23 8.52 -15.01
C LEU A 49 -5.34 9.24 -13.97
N PRO A 50 -4.62 10.35 -14.28
CA PRO A 50 -3.75 10.97 -13.28
C PRO A 50 -4.47 11.39 -11.99
N PRO A 51 -5.63 12.08 -12.01
CA PRO A 51 -6.39 12.37 -10.80
C PRO A 51 -6.92 11.11 -10.08
N LEU A 52 -7.21 10.03 -10.81
CA LEU A 52 -7.60 8.77 -10.19
C LEU A 52 -6.43 8.12 -9.46
N LEU A 53 -5.24 8.13 -10.06
CA LEU A 53 -4.01 7.65 -9.41
C LEU A 53 -3.66 8.51 -8.20
N ASP A 54 -3.80 9.85 -8.30
CA ASP A 54 -3.63 10.72 -7.15
C ASP A 54 -4.56 10.30 -6.00
N LEU A 55 -5.86 10.16 -6.26
CA LEU A 55 -6.85 9.80 -5.26
C LEU A 55 -6.62 8.44 -4.60
N LEU A 56 -6.31 7.39 -5.38
CA LEU A 56 -6.26 6.01 -4.90
C LEU A 56 -4.85 5.53 -4.57
N MET A 57 -3.82 6.25 -5.02
CA MET A 57 -2.44 5.83 -4.81
C MET A 57 -1.67 6.78 -3.88
N THR A 58 -1.70 8.10 -4.10
CA THR A 58 -0.79 9.05 -3.43
C THR A 58 -1.44 9.90 -2.33
N ASP A 59 -2.75 9.99 -2.28
CA ASP A 59 -3.47 10.84 -1.32
C ASP A 59 -3.51 10.24 0.09
N GLU A 60 -2.69 10.76 1.00
CA GLU A 60 -2.63 10.34 2.41
C GLU A 60 -3.89 10.71 3.22
N THR A 61 -4.82 11.50 2.67
CA THR A 61 -6.07 11.89 3.35
C THR A 61 -7.25 11.00 2.96
N ASN A 62 -7.13 10.21 1.90
CA ASN A 62 -8.17 9.27 1.47
C ASN A 62 -7.96 7.89 2.11
N PRO A 63 -8.84 7.42 3.00
CA PRO A 63 -8.69 6.10 3.65
C PRO A 63 -8.65 4.92 2.67
N ARG A 64 -9.08 5.12 1.43
CA ARG A 64 -9.07 4.10 0.36
C ARG A 64 -7.74 4.05 -0.40
N SER A 65 -6.87 5.04 -0.22
CA SER A 65 -5.61 5.11 -0.95
C SER A 65 -4.53 4.20 -0.38
N ILE A 66 -3.59 3.83 -1.24
CA ILE A 66 -2.39 3.08 -0.85
C ILE A 66 -1.53 3.91 0.12
N ALA A 67 -1.37 5.22 -0.13
CA ALA A 67 -0.56 6.11 0.68
C ALA A 67 -1.11 6.29 2.11
N PHE A 68 -2.43 6.42 2.28
CA PHE A 68 -3.05 6.45 3.61
C PHE A 68 -2.73 5.18 4.40
N GLN A 69 -2.89 4.01 3.76
CA GLN A 69 -2.59 2.73 4.40
C GLN A 69 -1.10 2.57 4.72
N ALA A 70 -0.22 3.02 3.84
CA ALA A 70 1.23 3.00 4.07
C ALA A 70 1.63 3.95 5.20
N ALA A 71 1.05 5.15 5.30
CA ALA A 71 1.28 6.08 6.40
C ALA A 71 0.83 5.50 7.74
N ALA A 72 -0.38 4.94 7.80
CA ALA A 72 -0.88 4.27 9.00
C ALA A 72 -0.01 3.08 9.41
N LEU A 73 0.49 2.29 8.46
CA LEU A 73 1.42 1.18 8.73
C LEU A 73 2.77 1.69 9.24
N ASN A 74 3.30 2.78 8.68
CA ASN A 74 4.54 3.40 9.16
C ASN A 74 4.38 3.85 10.62
N ASP A 75 3.30 4.53 10.96
CA ASP A 75 3.01 4.97 12.34
C ASP A 75 2.91 3.78 13.30
N HIS A 76 2.24 2.70 12.90
CA HIS A 76 2.14 1.48 13.71
C HIS A 76 3.50 0.82 13.92
N VAL A 77 4.33 0.73 12.88
CA VAL A 77 5.67 0.15 12.95
C VAL A 77 6.60 1.01 13.82
N GLU A 78 6.47 2.34 13.76
CA GLU A 78 7.21 3.25 14.64
C GLU A 78 6.83 3.08 16.12
N ALA A 79 5.59 2.74 16.41
CA ALA A 79 5.08 2.51 17.77
C ALA A 79 5.46 1.13 18.36
N LEU A 80 6.02 0.21 17.57
CA LEU A 80 6.42 -1.10 18.06
C LEU A 80 7.56 -1.01 19.10
N PRO A 81 7.56 -1.89 20.13
CA PRO A 81 8.59 -1.89 21.17
C PRO A 81 9.99 -2.11 20.58
N ARG A 82 10.94 -1.25 20.94
CA ARG A 82 12.34 -1.33 20.50
C ARG A 82 13.22 -1.83 21.64
N GLY A 83 14.23 -2.64 21.32
CA GLY A 83 15.31 -2.94 22.27
C GLY A 83 16.13 -1.67 22.57
N ALA A 84 16.53 -1.48 23.83
CA ALA A 84 17.17 -0.25 24.34
C ALA A 84 18.51 0.15 23.66
N SER A 85 19.07 -0.65 22.76
CA SER A 85 20.37 -0.42 22.12
C SER A 85 20.33 -0.27 20.58
N GLN A 86 19.14 -0.11 19.95
CA GLN A 86 19.08 0.06 18.51
C GLN A 86 19.30 1.52 18.10
N LEU A 87 20.52 1.82 17.62
CA LEU A 87 20.90 3.12 17.04
C LEU A 87 20.41 3.30 15.60
N LEU A 88 20.04 2.20 14.92
CA LEU A 88 19.58 2.19 13.53
C LEU A 88 18.11 1.82 13.46
N LEU A 89 17.44 2.24 12.39
CA LEU A 89 16.08 1.81 12.08
C LEU A 89 16.03 0.28 11.93
N ALA A 90 15.03 -0.34 12.53
CA ALA A 90 14.75 -1.76 12.33
C ALA A 90 14.37 -2.05 10.86
N SER A 91 14.47 -3.31 10.45
CA SER A 91 14.19 -3.70 9.04
C SER A 91 12.78 -3.32 8.61
N GLU A 92 11.78 -3.61 9.44
CA GLU A 92 10.38 -3.25 9.21
C GLU A 92 10.17 -1.74 9.09
N GLN A 93 10.88 -0.93 9.88
CA GLN A 93 10.81 0.53 9.80
C GLN A 93 11.39 1.06 8.50
N ARG A 94 12.51 0.48 8.04
CA ARG A 94 13.10 0.85 6.75
C ARG A 94 12.19 0.54 5.58
N VAL A 95 11.53 -0.62 5.60
CA VAL A 95 10.60 -1.03 4.54
C VAL A 95 9.36 -0.12 4.53
N ALA A 96 8.77 0.16 5.69
CA ALA A 96 7.60 1.04 5.80
C ALA A 96 7.92 2.47 5.33
N LEU A 97 9.07 3.03 5.76
CA LEU A 97 9.52 4.36 5.35
C LEU A 97 9.84 4.42 3.85
N ALA A 98 10.48 3.38 3.29
CA ALA A 98 10.80 3.30 1.87
C ALA A 98 9.52 3.32 1.03
N LEU A 99 8.52 2.50 1.37
CA LEU A 99 7.23 2.46 0.71
C LEU A 99 6.53 3.83 0.75
N LEU A 100 6.42 4.44 1.94
CA LEU A 100 5.76 5.73 2.10
C LEU A 100 6.48 6.83 1.32
N THR A 101 7.81 6.83 1.34
CA THR A 101 8.63 7.79 0.58
C THR A 101 8.42 7.62 -0.93
N GLU A 102 8.38 6.39 -1.43
CA GLU A 102 8.16 6.09 -2.84
C GLU A 102 6.77 6.59 -3.30
N LEU A 103 5.74 6.39 -2.50
CA LEU A 103 4.39 6.90 -2.77
C LEU A 103 4.32 8.44 -2.78
N ARG A 104 4.99 9.10 -1.83
CA ARG A 104 5.06 10.58 -1.75
C ARG A 104 5.81 11.22 -2.91
N LEU A 105 6.75 10.50 -3.50
CA LEU A 105 7.57 10.98 -4.62
C LEU A 105 7.02 10.54 -5.98
N ALA A 106 5.89 9.83 -6.03
CA ALA A 106 5.32 9.33 -7.27
C ALA A 106 4.80 10.46 -8.15
N ASP A 107 5.25 10.49 -9.41
CA ASP A 107 4.70 11.36 -10.45
C ASP A 107 3.56 10.65 -11.18
N VAL A 108 2.32 10.91 -10.77
CA VAL A 108 1.13 10.27 -11.35
C VAL A 108 0.96 10.56 -12.84
N TYR A 109 1.48 11.70 -13.34
CA TYR A 109 1.45 12.02 -14.76
C TYR A 109 2.47 11.19 -15.55
N ALA A 110 3.65 10.93 -14.99
CA ALA A 110 4.63 10.04 -15.60
C ALA A 110 4.12 8.60 -15.60
N LEU A 111 3.53 8.13 -14.49
CA LEU A 111 2.98 6.79 -14.34
C LEU A 111 1.78 6.53 -15.29
N ALA A 112 1.00 7.56 -15.60
CA ALA A 112 -0.14 7.45 -16.52
C ALA A 112 0.27 7.37 -18.00
N LYS A 113 1.54 7.57 -18.35
CA LYS A 113 2.01 7.53 -19.74
C LYS A 113 1.97 6.11 -20.30
N VAL A 114 1.47 6.02 -21.53
CA VAL A 114 1.46 4.80 -22.33
C VAL A 114 2.78 4.71 -23.09
N ASP A 115 3.38 3.54 -23.09
CA ASP A 115 4.60 3.25 -23.84
C ASP A 115 4.34 2.85 -25.30
N ALA A 116 5.42 2.49 -26.02
CA ALA A 116 5.35 2.13 -27.44
C ALA A 116 4.60 0.82 -27.73
N ILE A 117 4.40 -0.02 -26.73
CA ILE A 117 3.66 -1.30 -26.85
C ILE A 117 2.19 -1.19 -26.43
N GLY A 118 1.75 0.01 -26.02
CA GLY A 118 0.36 0.26 -25.63
C GLY A 118 0.05 -0.03 -24.16
N GLU A 119 1.05 -0.13 -23.31
CA GLU A 119 0.93 -0.42 -21.87
C GLU A 119 1.44 0.74 -21.01
N ARG A 120 1.08 0.75 -19.74
CA ARG A 120 1.61 1.66 -18.73
C ARG A 120 2.67 0.94 -17.90
N SER A 121 3.78 0.57 -18.54
CA SER A 121 4.85 -0.23 -17.91
C SER A 121 5.45 0.46 -16.67
N GLN A 122 5.53 1.79 -16.64
CA GLN A 122 5.99 2.52 -15.44
C GLN A 122 5.02 2.35 -14.26
N LEU A 123 3.71 2.37 -14.52
CA LEU A 123 2.69 2.11 -13.50
C LEU A 123 2.78 0.67 -12.99
N ASP A 124 2.88 -0.31 -13.90
CA ASP A 124 3.03 -1.73 -13.53
C ASP A 124 4.22 -1.95 -12.60
N HIS A 125 5.41 -1.49 -13.00
CA HIS A 125 6.61 -1.62 -12.17
C HIS A 125 6.50 -0.89 -10.83
N PHE A 126 5.86 0.28 -10.79
CA PHE A 126 5.64 1.01 -9.54
C PHE A 126 4.74 0.22 -8.59
N LEU A 127 3.60 -0.25 -9.08
CA LEU A 127 2.64 -1.04 -8.28
C LEU A 127 3.24 -2.38 -7.83
N GLU A 128 4.06 -3.02 -8.67
CA GLU A 128 4.78 -4.25 -8.29
C GLU A 128 5.76 -4.01 -7.13
N ARG A 129 6.50 -2.89 -7.15
CA ARG A 129 7.37 -2.51 -6.02
C ARG A 129 6.56 -2.24 -4.75
N CYS A 130 5.43 -1.54 -4.84
CA CYS A 130 4.53 -1.35 -3.70
C CYS A 130 4.07 -2.70 -3.11
N ALA A 131 3.64 -3.63 -3.97
CA ALA A 131 3.25 -4.98 -3.55
C ALA A 131 4.42 -5.74 -2.88
N ALA A 132 5.64 -5.60 -3.40
CA ALA A 132 6.83 -6.19 -2.81
C ALA A 132 7.14 -5.62 -1.43
N HIS A 133 7.02 -4.30 -1.23
CA HIS A 133 7.18 -3.66 0.07
C HIS A 133 6.15 -4.14 1.09
N PHE A 134 4.87 -4.26 0.70
CA PHE A 134 3.84 -4.79 1.60
C PHE A 134 4.10 -6.23 2.02
N ARG A 135 4.54 -7.10 1.09
CA ARG A 135 4.93 -8.48 1.40
C ARG A 135 6.13 -8.52 2.36
N SER A 136 7.19 -7.76 2.04
CA SER A 136 8.38 -7.69 2.88
C SER A 136 8.06 -7.18 4.29
N LEU A 137 7.21 -6.17 4.42
CA LEU A 137 6.77 -5.64 5.71
C LEU A 137 6.02 -6.70 6.54
N SER A 138 5.13 -7.47 5.90
CA SER A 138 4.42 -8.58 6.54
C SER A 138 5.38 -9.64 7.08
N ASP A 139 6.38 -10.02 6.28
CA ASP A 139 7.37 -11.04 6.63
C ASP A 139 8.28 -10.57 7.80
N GLU A 140 8.73 -9.30 7.76
CA GLU A 140 9.55 -8.72 8.83
C GLU A 140 8.79 -8.64 10.16
N ILE A 141 7.54 -8.18 10.15
CA ILE A 141 6.71 -8.13 11.35
C ILE A 141 6.47 -9.55 11.90
N THR A 142 6.15 -10.50 11.04
CA THR A 142 5.94 -11.90 11.42
C THR A 142 7.19 -12.49 12.06
N THR A 143 8.35 -12.28 11.44
CA THR A 143 9.63 -12.79 11.91
C THR A 143 10.02 -12.20 13.26
N HIS A 144 9.89 -10.87 13.43
CA HIS A 144 10.32 -10.21 14.66
C HIS A 144 9.37 -10.40 15.86
N TYR A 145 8.06 -10.43 15.62
CA TYR A 145 7.09 -10.33 16.70
C TYR A 145 6.28 -11.60 16.95
N LEU A 146 6.06 -12.45 15.93
CA LEU A 146 5.26 -13.67 16.09
C LEU A 146 6.12 -14.92 16.37
N ILE A 147 7.34 -15.01 15.84
CA ILE A 147 8.23 -16.15 16.10
C ILE A 147 8.87 -16.07 17.49
N HIS A 148 9.02 -14.87 18.05
CA HIS A 148 9.60 -14.65 19.39
C HIS A 148 8.59 -14.70 20.54
N ALA A 149 7.31 -14.93 20.28
CA ALA A 149 6.35 -15.35 21.29
C ALA A 149 6.64 -16.82 21.65
N GLY A 150 7.67 -17.03 22.48
CA GLY A 150 8.10 -18.36 22.94
C GLY A 150 6.98 -19.16 23.58
N PRO A 151 7.17 -20.49 23.80
CA PRO A 151 6.14 -21.38 24.29
C PRO A 151 5.56 -20.85 25.60
N ALA A 152 4.22 -20.80 25.68
CA ALA A 152 3.49 -20.42 26.88
C ALA A 152 4.07 -21.14 28.08
N ARG A 153 4.49 -20.39 29.12
CA ARG A 153 4.92 -20.95 30.40
C ARG A 153 3.81 -21.86 30.92
N GLN A 154 4.02 -23.16 30.93
CA GLN A 154 3.17 -24.08 31.67
C GLN A 154 3.20 -23.67 33.14
N ILE A 155 2.07 -23.22 33.65
CA ILE A 155 1.87 -22.98 35.09
C ILE A 155 2.02 -24.34 35.74
N GLY A 156 3.02 -24.43 36.63
CA GLY A 156 3.45 -25.66 37.26
C GLY A 156 2.31 -26.38 38.00
N GLU A 157 2.32 -27.71 37.89
CA GLU A 157 1.57 -28.61 38.71
C GLU A 157 1.77 -28.32 40.20
N ILE A 158 0.69 -27.97 40.89
CA ILE A 158 0.62 -27.98 42.36
C ILE A 158 0.62 -29.46 42.78
N ARG A 159 1.75 -29.94 43.33
CA ARG A 159 1.78 -31.23 44.03
C ARG A 159 0.96 -31.11 45.30
N PRO A 160 -0.03 -31.96 45.55
CA PRO A 160 -0.65 -32.10 46.87
C PRO A 160 0.29 -32.86 47.80
N SER A 161 0.41 -32.36 49.02
CA SER A 161 1.08 -33.01 50.17
C SER A 161 0.26 -34.14 50.73
#